data_5d2135624a0db7a0630e3ef6a960922c
#
_entry.id   5d2135624a0db7a0630e3ef6a960922c
#
_cell.length_a   1.000
_cell.length_b   1.000
_cell.length_c   1.000
_cell.angle_alpha   90.00
_cell.angle_beta   90.00
_cell.angle_gamma   90.00
#
_symmetry.space_group_name_H-M   'P 1'
#
loop_
_entity.id
_entity.type
_entity.pdbx_description
1 polymer ?
#
loop_
_entity_poly.entity_id
_entity_poly.type
_entity_poly.pdbx_seq_one_letter_code
_entity_poly.pdbx_strand_id
1 'polypeptide(L)'
;KEEGYQVGADSYLTKPFSATLLHSRIHNLLESRKLLAERFNTNSILIDKRAAVTESMNKLDNEFLEKINKLIEDRLSSEKIDIGYLSDAMCMSNSTLYRKMKALTGLSTNEYIRKIKMQYAERLLLEGKYNISEVAFKVGINSTVYFRQCFKDEFGMAPSDYLKKIKPE
;
A
#
# COMPACT_ATOMS: atom_id res chain seq x y z
N LYS A 1 7.30 -19.65 18.92
CA LYS A 1 7.02 -19.38 17.47
C LYS A 1 6.13 -18.15 17.28
N GLU A 2 5.10 -17.96 18.09
CA GLU A 2 4.19 -16.80 18.01
C GLU A 2 4.89 -15.47 18.33
N GLU A 3 5.74 -15.41 19.34
CA GLU A 3 6.48 -14.19 19.71
C GLU A 3 7.38 -13.66 18.59
N GLY A 4 7.98 -14.52 17.80
CA GLY A 4 8.87 -14.10 16.72
C GLY A 4 8.14 -13.54 15.51
N TYR A 5 6.92 -13.98 15.20
CA TYR A 5 6.07 -13.38 14.16
C TYR A 5 5.63 -11.97 14.57
N GLN A 6 5.40 -11.73 15.86
CA GLN A 6 5.08 -10.39 16.38
C GLN A 6 6.24 -9.40 16.22
N VAL A 7 7.49 -9.89 16.18
CA VAL A 7 8.71 -9.07 15.98
C VAL A 7 9.07 -8.90 14.50
N GLY A 8 8.24 -9.39 13.57
CA GLY A 8 8.42 -9.18 12.13
C GLY A 8 9.25 -10.24 11.40
N ALA A 9 9.34 -11.46 11.94
CA ALA A 9 9.94 -12.57 11.23
C ALA A 9 8.95 -13.18 10.23
N ASP A 10 9.31 -13.23 8.94
CA ASP A 10 8.46 -13.75 7.87
C ASP A 10 8.36 -15.27 7.85
N SER A 11 9.31 -15.98 8.46
CA SER A 11 9.33 -17.45 8.52
C SER A 11 10.27 -17.99 9.60
N TYR A 12 9.99 -19.19 10.09
CA TYR A 12 10.82 -19.93 11.04
C TYR A 12 11.23 -21.27 10.48
N LEU A 13 12.51 -21.62 10.70
CA LEU A 13 13.05 -22.93 10.46
C LEU A 13 13.47 -23.54 11.79
N THR A 14 12.95 -24.72 12.12
CA THR A 14 13.39 -25.49 13.29
C THR A 14 14.68 -26.24 12.97
N LYS A 15 15.66 -26.16 13.85
CA LYS A 15 16.88 -26.98 13.75
C LYS A 15 16.57 -28.44 14.18
N PRO A 16 17.13 -29.44 13.48
CA PRO A 16 17.95 -29.38 12.28
C PRO A 16 17.14 -29.09 11.02
N PHE A 17 17.69 -28.31 10.06
CA PHE A 17 17.08 -28.03 8.74
C PHE A 17 18.06 -28.32 7.62
N SER A 18 17.52 -28.76 6.46
CA SER A 18 18.34 -28.98 5.26
C SER A 18 18.55 -27.67 4.48
N ALA A 19 19.68 -27.56 3.80
CA ALA A 19 19.95 -26.42 2.92
C ALA A 19 18.87 -26.29 1.82
N THR A 20 18.37 -27.41 1.30
CA THR A 20 17.30 -27.45 0.31
C THR A 20 16.02 -26.83 0.83
N LEU A 21 15.62 -27.12 2.07
CA LEU A 21 14.44 -26.54 2.70
C LEU A 21 14.60 -25.04 2.92
N LEU A 22 15.79 -24.59 3.33
CA LEU A 22 16.11 -23.19 3.48
C LEU A 22 16.04 -22.46 2.12
N HIS A 23 16.66 -23.01 1.08
CA HIS A 23 16.62 -22.45 -0.27
C HIS A 23 15.20 -22.32 -0.82
N SER A 24 14.40 -23.38 -0.70
CA SER A 24 13.00 -23.36 -1.17
C SER A 24 12.18 -22.30 -0.44
N ARG A 25 12.37 -22.13 0.86
CA ARG A 25 11.66 -21.08 1.63
C ARG A 25 12.10 -19.68 1.25
N ILE A 26 13.39 -19.44 1.07
CA ILE A 26 13.91 -18.14 0.61
C ILE A 26 13.36 -17.83 -0.79
N HIS A 27 13.39 -18.78 -1.71
CA HIS A 27 12.90 -18.62 -3.06
C HIS A 27 11.41 -18.24 -3.08
N ASN A 28 10.58 -18.98 -2.35
CA ASN A 28 9.15 -18.72 -2.25
C ASN A 28 8.84 -17.34 -1.65
N LEU A 29 9.59 -16.90 -0.63
CA LEU A 29 9.43 -15.58 -0.04
C LEU A 29 9.82 -14.47 -1.02
N LEU A 30 10.88 -14.66 -1.80
CA LEU A 30 11.33 -13.68 -2.80
C LEU A 30 10.34 -13.59 -3.97
N GLU A 31 9.84 -14.69 -4.47
CA GLU A 31 8.83 -14.72 -5.53
C GLU A 31 7.52 -14.07 -5.08
N SER A 32 7.03 -14.41 -3.89
CA SER A 32 5.82 -13.79 -3.34
C SER A 32 5.96 -12.28 -3.22
N ARG A 33 7.12 -11.77 -2.78
CA ARG A 33 7.41 -10.34 -2.68
C ARG A 33 7.48 -9.66 -4.04
N LYS A 34 8.07 -10.32 -5.04
CA LYS A 34 8.13 -9.81 -6.41
C LYS A 34 6.73 -9.65 -7.01
N LEU A 35 5.88 -10.67 -6.87
CA LEU A 35 4.49 -10.63 -7.33
C LEU A 35 3.67 -9.54 -6.63
N LEU A 36 3.88 -9.32 -5.34
CA LEU A 36 3.26 -8.23 -4.59
C LEU A 36 3.70 -6.86 -5.13
N ALA A 37 5.00 -6.65 -5.30
CA ALA A 37 5.55 -5.39 -5.81
C ALA A 37 5.04 -5.10 -7.24
N GLU A 38 4.93 -6.11 -8.09
CA GLU A 38 4.38 -5.98 -9.45
C GLU A 38 2.90 -5.60 -9.44
N ARG A 39 2.09 -6.16 -8.53
CA ARG A 39 0.67 -5.79 -8.35
C ARG A 39 0.48 -4.35 -7.88
N PHE A 40 1.35 -3.86 -7.01
CA PHE A 40 1.28 -2.46 -6.56
C PHE A 40 1.77 -1.47 -7.62
N ASN A 41 2.65 -1.89 -8.53
CA ASN A 41 3.13 -1.04 -9.61
C ASN A 41 2.18 -0.97 -10.81
N THR A 42 1.38 -2.00 -11.05
CA THR A 42 0.28 -1.95 -12.02
C THR A 42 -0.93 -1.31 -11.34
N ASN A 43 -1.51 -0.24 -11.91
CA ASN A 43 -2.65 0.56 -11.39
C ASN A 43 -3.95 -0.23 -11.14
N SER A 44 -3.86 -1.48 -10.78
CA SER A 44 -4.95 -2.43 -10.63
C SER A 44 -5.19 -2.74 -9.16
N ILE A 45 -5.66 -1.75 -8.38
CA ILE A 45 -6.34 -2.04 -7.11
C ILE A 45 -7.87 -2.09 -7.34
N LEU A 46 -8.27 -2.77 -8.36
CA LEU A 46 -9.50 -3.53 -8.33
C LEU A 46 -9.12 -4.85 -7.68
N ILE A 47 -9.40 -4.97 -6.41
CA ILE A 47 -9.45 -6.28 -5.74
C ILE A 47 -10.56 -7.05 -6.43
N ASP A 48 -10.25 -7.59 -7.60
CA ASP A 48 -11.05 -8.63 -8.20
C ASP A 48 -10.86 -9.87 -7.30
N LYS A 49 -11.93 -10.23 -6.59
CA LYS A 49 -12.01 -11.43 -5.74
C LYS A 49 -11.82 -12.74 -6.52
N ARG A 50 -11.23 -12.67 -7.72
CA ARG A 50 -11.03 -13.81 -8.65
C ARG A 50 -9.57 -14.10 -8.93
N ALA A 51 -8.76 -14.25 -7.92
CA ALA A 51 -7.48 -14.93 -8.11
C ALA A 51 -7.25 -15.93 -7.00
N ALA A 52 -7.94 -17.05 -7.11
CA ALA A 52 -7.61 -18.31 -6.47
C ALA A 52 -6.29 -18.87 -7.03
N VAL A 53 -5.22 -18.08 -7.04
CA VAL A 53 -3.85 -18.54 -7.33
C VAL A 53 -2.87 -17.66 -6.60
N THR A 54 -2.76 -17.83 -5.32
CA THR A 54 -1.50 -17.62 -4.60
C THR A 54 -1.65 -18.14 -3.16
N GLU A 55 -1.64 -19.45 -3.02
CA GLU A 55 -1.49 -20.13 -1.72
C GLU A 55 -0.14 -19.84 -1.01
N SER A 56 0.70 -18.94 -1.55
CA SER A 56 2.00 -18.63 -0.97
C SER A 56 2.17 -17.19 -0.48
N MET A 57 1.17 -16.34 -0.58
CA MET A 57 1.22 -15.08 0.15
C MET A 57 1.01 -15.38 1.63
N ASN A 58 2.02 -15.06 2.42
CA ASN A 58 1.94 -15.27 3.86
C ASN A 58 0.69 -14.52 4.36
N LYS A 59 -0.31 -15.22 4.91
CA LYS A 59 -1.55 -14.63 5.44
C LYS A 59 -1.25 -13.40 6.32
N LEU A 60 -0.14 -13.44 7.06
CA LEU A 60 0.35 -12.36 7.90
C LEU A 60 0.76 -11.10 7.11
N ASP A 61 1.26 -11.23 5.89
CA ASP A 61 1.62 -10.08 5.06
C ASP A 61 0.39 -9.39 4.50
N ASN A 62 -0.65 -10.15 4.15
CA ASN A 62 -1.95 -9.59 3.77
C ASN A 62 -2.60 -8.88 4.95
N GLU A 63 -2.68 -9.51 6.11
CA GLU A 63 -3.23 -8.91 7.33
C GLU A 63 -2.48 -7.63 7.71
N PHE A 64 -1.16 -7.62 7.53
CA PHE A 64 -0.33 -6.44 7.76
C PHE A 64 -0.70 -5.30 6.82
N LEU A 65 -0.80 -5.55 5.51
CA LEU A 65 -1.15 -4.52 4.51
C LEU A 65 -2.60 -4.05 4.69
N GLU A 66 -3.55 -4.94 4.98
CA GLU A 66 -4.93 -4.57 5.29
C GLU A 66 -5.01 -3.65 6.51
N LYS A 67 -4.25 -3.94 7.56
CA LYS A 67 -4.19 -3.10 8.75
C LYS A 67 -3.58 -1.73 8.45
N ILE A 68 -2.51 -1.67 7.65
CA ILE A 68 -1.91 -0.40 7.20
C ILE A 68 -2.92 0.41 6.37
N ASN A 69 -3.60 -0.22 5.41
CA ASN A 69 -4.61 0.44 4.59
C ASN A 69 -5.73 1.03 5.44
N LYS A 70 -6.26 0.25 6.38
CA LYS A 70 -7.29 0.72 7.30
C LYS A 70 -6.83 1.91 8.14
N LEU A 71 -5.61 1.87 8.69
CA LEU A 71 -5.04 2.99 9.46
C LEU A 71 -4.88 4.26 8.61
N ILE A 72 -4.54 4.12 7.34
CA ILE A 72 -4.47 5.26 6.41
C ILE A 72 -5.88 5.77 6.09
N GLU A 73 -6.83 4.89 5.77
CA GLU A 73 -8.22 5.24 5.42
C GLU A 73 -8.94 5.95 6.56
N ASP A 74 -8.79 5.48 7.80
CA ASP A 74 -9.39 6.07 9.00
C ASP A 74 -8.94 7.52 9.26
N ARG A 75 -7.81 7.93 8.68
CA ARG A 75 -7.23 9.28 8.86
C ARG A 75 -6.95 10.02 7.55
N LEU A 76 -7.59 9.66 6.45
CA LEU A 76 -7.33 10.26 5.13
C LEU A 76 -7.38 11.79 5.11
N SER A 77 -8.32 12.40 5.83
CA SER A 77 -8.46 13.85 5.96
C SER A 77 -7.47 14.49 6.93
N SER A 78 -6.65 13.70 7.62
CA SER A 78 -5.64 14.21 8.55
C SER A 78 -4.34 14.51 7.82
N GLU A 79 -3.78 15.71 8.02
CA GLU A 79 -2.45 16.09 7.49
C GLU A 79 -1.31 15.26 8.09
N LYS A 80 -1.54 14.65 9.24
CA LYS A 80 -0.51 14.02 10.08
C LYS A 80 -0.44 12.50 9.94
N ILE A 81 -0.78 11.94 8.78
CA ILE A 81 -0.42 10.54 8.54
C ILE A 81 1.04 10.51 8.11
N ASP A 82 1.89 10.09 8.99
CA ASP A 82 3.32 9.90 8.75
C ASP A 82 3.79 8.51 9.19
N ILE A 83 5.06 8.24 8.97
CA ILE A 83 5.67 6.97 9.35
C ILE A 83 5.62 6.74 10.88
N GLY A 84 5.71 7.82 11.68
CA GLY A 84 5.65 7.74 13.14
C GLY A 84 4.31 7.20 13.60
N TYR A 85 3.21 7.79 13.13
CA TYR A 85 1.86 7.32 13.43
C TYR A 85 1.65 5.84 13.07
N LEU A 86 2.05 5.44 11.86
CA LEU A 86 1.88 4.05 11.42
C LEU A 86 2.75 3.09 12.22
N SER A 87 3.97 3.46 12.56
CA SER A 87 4.86 2.59 13.34
C SER A 87 4.35 2.40 14.77
N ASP A 88 3.84 3.45 15.41
CA ASP A 88 3.24 3.38 16.74
C ASP A 88 1.98 2.48 16.72
N ALA A 89 1.08 2.70 15.75
CA ALA A 89 -0.14 1.91 15.59
C ALA A 89 0.12 0.43 15.27
N MET A 90 1.25 0.14 14.62
CA MET A 90 1.68 -1.21 14.29
C MET A 90 2.60 -1.83 15.35
N CYS A 91 2.91 -1.11 16.42
CA CYS A 91 3.87 -1.52 17.48
C CYS A 91 5.24 -1.90 16.90
N MET A 92 5.74 -1.13 15.93
CA MET A 92 7.00 -1.36 15.24
C MET A 92 7.90 -0.12 15.30
N SER A 93 9.22 -0.31 15.17
CA SER A 93 10.10 0.83 14.93
C SER A 93 9.93 1.37 13.49
N ASN A 94 10.19 2.66 13.27
CA ASN A 94 10.14 3.29 11.94
C ASN A 94 11.00 2.53 10.91
N SER A 95 12.18 2.05 11.32
CA SER A 95 13.08 1.29 10.43
C SER A 95 12.54 -0.10 10.09
N THR A 96 11.86 -0.76 11.02
CA THR A 96 11.22 -2.05 10.78
C THR A 96 10.03 -1.92 9.85
N LEU A 97 9.16 -0.92 10.10
CA LEU A 97 8.04 -0.60 9.23
C LEU A 97 8.51 -0.26 7.81
N TYR A 98 9.51 0.63 7.67
CA TYR A 98 10.07 1.00 6.36
C TYR A 98 10.57 -0.22 5.59
N ARG A 99 11.39 -1.08 6.24
CA ARG A 99 11.93 -2.28 5.59
C ARG A 99 10.83 -3.25 5.17
N LYS A 100 9.83 -3.45 6.02
CA LYS A 100 8.70 -4.35 5.71
C LYS A 100 7.85 -3.78 4.57
N MET A 101 7.50 -2.50 4.60
CA MET A 101 6.79 -1.83 3.51
C MET A 101 7.55 -1.92 2.19
N LYS A 102 8.86 -1.58 2.20
CA LYS A 102 9.71 -1.66 1.00
C LYS A 102 9.81 -3.08 0.44
N ALA A 103 9.90 -4.08 1.32
CA ALA A 103 9.98 -5.49 0.92
C ALA A 103 8.66 -6.00 0.33
N LEU A 104 7.51 -5.59 0.87
CA LEU A 104 6.19 -6.08 0.43
C LEU A 104 5.66 -5.32 -0.79
N THR A 105 5.89 -4.03 -0.86
CA THR A 105 5.25 -3.16 -1.87
C THR A 105 6.22 -2.56 -2.88
N GLY A 106 7.51 -2.64 -2.63
CA GLY A 106 8.53 -1.93 -3.41
C GLY A 106 8.59 -0.41 -3.14
N LEU A 107 7.66 0.13 -2.34
CA LEU A 107 7.52 1.55 -2.05
C LEU A 107 8.05 1.88 -0.64
N SER A 108 8.51 3.11 -0.46
CA SER A 108 8.68 3.65 0.89
C SER A 108 7.31 3.88 1.55
N THR A 109 7.27 3.97 2.87
CA THR A 109 6.01 4.20 3.60
C THR A 109 5.30 5.48 3.15
N ASN A 110 6.05 6.56 2.90
CA ASN A 110 5.48 7.84 2.44
C ASN A 110 4.94 7.75 1.00
N GLU A 111 5.63 7.06 0.11
CA GLU A 111 5.15 6.79 -1.25
C GLU A 111 3.87 5.96 -1.22
N TYR A 112 3.82 4.96 -0.34
CA TYR A 112 2.63 4.12 -0.17
C TYR A 112 1.43 4.92 0.36
N ILE A 113 1.60 5.74 1.41
CA ILE A 113 0.57 6.64 1.92
C ILE A 113 0.04 7.55 0.80
N ARG A 114 0.95 8.16 0.04
CA ARG A 114 0.58 9.04 -1.09
C ARG A 114 -0.23 8.28 -2.15
N LYS A 115 0.18 7.07 -2.50
CA LYS A 115 -0.54 6.22 -3.46
C LYS A 115 -1.97 5.92 -3.00
N ILE A 116 -2.16 5.49 -1.74
CA ILE A 116 -3.50 5.24 -1.18
C ILE A 116 -4.35 6.52 -1.19
N LYS A 117 -3.77 7.68 -0.82
CA LYS A 117 -4.46 8.98 -0.89
C LYS A 117 -4.92 9.30 -2.32
N MET A 118 -4.10 9.06 -3.33
CA MET A 118 -4.45 9.32 -4.73
C MET A 118 -5.55 8.39 -5.23
N GLN A 119 -5.55 7.13 -4.86
CA GLN A 119 -6.61 6.18 -5.21
C GLN A 119 -7.95 6.54 -4.56
N TYR A 120 -7.91 7.01 -3.32
CA TYR A 120 -9.12 7.50 -2.67
C TYR A 120 -9.62 8.80 -3.32
N ALA A 121 -8.70 9.70 -3.72
CA ALA A 121 -9.04 10.90 -4.47
C ALA A 121 -9.72 10.58 -5.80
N GLU A 122 -9.22 9.58 -6.53
CA GLU A 122 -9.85 9.10 -7.76
C GLU A 122 -11.31 8.69 -7.53
N ARG A 123 -11.57 7.87 -6.50
CA ARG A 123 -12.94 7.46 -6.15
C ARG A 123 -13.85 8.66 -5.88
N LEU A 124 -13.39 9.63 -5.09
CA LEU A 124 -14.16 10.85 -4.80
C LEU A 124 -14.43 11.71 -6.05
N LEU A 125 -13.46 11.79 -6.95
CA LEU A 125 -13.62 12.51 -8.22
C LEU A 125 -14.65 11.82 -9.13
N LEU A 126 -14.65 10.49 -9.18
CA LEU A 126 -15.60 9.71 -9.98
C LEU A 126 -17.04 9.78 -9.44
N GLU A 127 -17.21 9.94 -8.13
CA GLU A 127 -18.52 10.20 -7.53
C GLU A 127 -19.15 11.53 -8.02
N GLY A 128 -18.32 12.51 -8.39
CA GLY A 128 -18.77 13.79 -8.93
C GLY A 128 -19.43 14.74 -7.92
N LYS A 129 -19.33 14.43 -6.63
CA LYS A 129 -19.94 15.22 -5.54
C LYS A 129 -19.06 16.39 -5.10
N TYR A 130 -17.76 16.32 -5.39
CA TYR A 130 -16.76 17.24 -4.88
C TYR A 130 -15.93 17.82 -6.03
N ASN A 131 -15.55 19.08 -5.92
CA ASN A 131 -14.60 19.68 -6.82
C ASN A 131 -13.15 19.25 -6.49
N ILE A 132 -12.21 19.50 -7.40
CA ILE A 132 -10.82 19.08 -7.27
C ILE A 132 -10.16 19.58 -5.97
N SER A 133 -10.48 20.81 -5.55
CA SER A 133 -9.92 21.41 -4.33
C SER A 133 -10.49 20.75 -3.07
N GLU A 134 -11.78 20.46 -3.07
CA GLU A 134 -12.43 19.73 -1.98
C GLU A 134 -11.91 18.31 -1.85
N VAL A 135 -11.67 17.62 -2.99
CA VAL A 135 -11.06 16.30 -2.98
C VAL A 135 -9.64 16.34 -2.42
N ALA A 136 -8.82 17.32 -2.83
CA ALA A 136 -7.49 17.49 -2.27
C ALA A 136 -7.53 17.64 -0.74
N PHE A 137 -8.43 18.48 -0.23
CA PHE A 137 -8.60 18.66 1.20
C PHE A 137 -9.06 17.38 1.91
N LYS A 138 -10.03 16.65 1.32
CA LYS A 138 -10.56 15.39 1.89
C LYS A 138 -9.51 14.28 2.00
N VAL A 139 -8.50 14.29 1.15
CA VAL A 139 -7.37 13.35 1.25
C VAL A 139 -6.19 13.92 2.04
N GLY A 140 -6.39 15.03 2.77
CA GLY A 140 -5.39 15.64 3.64
C GLY A 140 -4.23 16.25 2.86
N ILE A 141 -4.50 16.92 1.75
CA ILE A 141 -3.53 17.68 0.96
C ILE A 141 -4.02 19.11 0.79
N ASN A 142 -3.44 20.05 1.55
CA ASN A 142 -3.88 21.44 1.56
C ASN A 142 -3.45 22.22 0.32
N SER A 143 -2.40 21.78 -0.39
CA SER A 143 -1.94 22.41 -1.62
C SER A 143 -2.56 21.74 -2.83
N THR A 144 -3.49 22.43 -3.51
CA THR A 144 -4.10 21.94 -4.76
C THR A 144 -3.08 21.75 -5.88
N VAL A 145 -2.02 22.57 -5.89
CA VAL A 145 -0.92 22.43 -6.86
C VAL A 145 -0.16 21.13 -6.61
N TYR A 146 0.19 20.87 -5.37
CA TYR A 146 0.86 19.61 -4.99
C TYR A 146 -0.04 18.39 -5.24
N PHE A 147 -1.33 18.49 -4.92
CA PHE A 147 -2.32 17.45 -5.22
C PHE A 147 -2.37 17.11 -6.71
N ARG A 148 -2.48 18.12 -7.58
CA ARG A 148 -2.50 17.92 -9.04
C ARG A 148 -1.24 17.25 -9.56
N GLN A 149 -0.08 17.59 -9.01
CA GLN A 149 1.18 16.94 -9.35
C GLN A 149 1.18 15.48 -8.92
N CYS A 150 0.84 15.18 -7.66
CA CYS A 150 0.75 13.80 -7.16
C CYS A 150 -0.25 12.94 -7.96
N PHE A 151 -1.39 13.52 -8.33
CA PHE A 151 -2.39 12.84 -9.15
C PHE A 151 -1.87 12.55 -10.55
N LYS A 152 -1.19 13.51 -11.18
CA LYS A 152 -0.56 13.32 -12.48
C LYS A 152 0.54 12.27 -12.44
N ASP A 153 1.35 12.25 -11.39
CA ASP A 153 2.41 11.25 -11.20
C ASP A 153 1.83 9.82 -11.06
N GLU A 154 0.68 9.68 -10.40
CA GLU A 154 0.02 8.38 -10.20
C GLU A 154 -0.77 7.91 -11.43
N PHE A 155 -1.55 8.79 -12.06
CA PHE A 155 -2.49 8.44 -13.14
C PHE A 155 -2.06 8.90 -14.53
N GLY A 156 -0.89 9.52 -14.66
CA GLY A 156 -0.32 9.98 -15.94
C GLY A 156 -0.94 11.25 -16.49
N MET A 157 -2.00 11.81 -15.88
CA MET A 157 -2.69 13.01 -16.33
C MET A 157 -3.29 13.81 -15.18
N ALA A 158 -3.58 15.10 -15.46
CA ALA A 158 -4.19 15.96 -14.45
C ALA A 158 -5.63 15.51 -14.08
N PRO A 159 -6.12 15.78 -12.85
CA PRO A 159 -7.47 15.37 -12.43
C PRO A 159 -8.59 15.84 -13.36
N SER A 160 -8.48 17.06 -13.91
CA SER A 160 -9.46 17.62 -14.86
C SER A 160 -9.53 16.83 -16.19
N ASP A 161 -8.37 16.43 -16.69
CA ASP A 161 -8.27 15.68 -17.95
C ASP A 161 -8.69 14.23 -17.75
N TYR A 162 -8.40 13.68 -16.57
CA TYR A 162 -8.85 12.36 -16.15
C TYR A 162 -10.38 12.26 -16.13
N LEU A 163 -11.06 13.24 -15.54
CA LEU A 163 -12.52 13.30 -15.51
C LEU A 163 -13.14 13.42 -16.91
N LYS A 164 -12.60 14.26 -17.78
CA LYS A 164 -13.07 14.40 -19.18
C LYS A 164 -12.93 13.10 -19.98
N LYS A 165 -11.86 12.34 -19.72
CA LYS A 165 -11.62 11.07 -20.41
C LYS A 165 -12.61 9.96 -19.98
N ILE A 166 -13.00 9.93 -18.70
CA ILE A 166 -13.86 8.87 -18.16
C ILE A 166 -15.34 9.20 -18.29
N LYS A 167 -15.70 10.49 -18.19
CA LYS A 167 -17.06 11.00 -18.41
C LYS A 167 -17.04 11.92 -19.64
N PRO A 168 -16.99 11.38 -20.87
CA PRO A 168 -17.23 12.20 -22.05
C PRO A 168 -18.68 12.74 -21.96
N GLU A 169 -18.83 14.05 -22.15
CA GLU A 169 -20.13 14.71 -22.22
C GLU A 169 -21.00 14.13 -23.35
#